data_369b8fb779f22e9360300bbca25f37c5
#
_entry.id   369b8fb779f22e9360300bbca25f37c5
#
_cell.length_a   1.000
_cell.length_b   1.000
_cell.length_c   1.000
_cell.angle_alpha   90.00
_cell.angle_beta   90.00
_cell.angle_gamma   90.00
#
_symmetry.space_group_name_H-M   'P 1'
#
loop_
_entity.id
_entity.type
_entity.pdbx_description
1 polymer ?
#
loop_
_entity_poly.entity_id
_entity_poly.type
_entity_poly.pdbx_seq_one_letter_code
_entity_poly.pdbx_strand_id
1 'polypeptide(L)'
;MSTVEGSPMDKLLSALAFAAHKHSNQRRKNSRQSPFINHPIAVAHALAHIGKIEDTIILQAAVLHDVLEDTDASPADLVERFGYEVCTLVKEVTDDKTLPSHERRERQIERAQAASPGAKQIFIADKICNLHDVSLTEPPDWPAERKVKYILWADRVVDACRGCNPALEAWFDKAFAKRRTIFL
;
A
#
# COMPACT_ATOMS: atom_id res chain seq x y z
N MET A 1 -12.68 22.76 -15.16
CA MET A 1 -12.16 21.89 -14.09
C MET A 1 -13.38 21.38 -13.33
N SER A 2 -13.80 20.13 -13.59
CA SER A 2 -14.90 19.52 -12.86
C SER A 2 -14.38 19.11 -11.48
N THR A 3 -14.81 19.83 -10.45
CA THR A 3 -14.64 19.36 -9.07
C THR A 3 -15.46 18.09 -8.95
N VAL A 4 -14.83 16.98 -8.57
CA VAL A 4 -15.56 15.74 -8.24
C VAL A 4 -16.49 16.08 -7.08
N GLU A 5 -17.76 16.32 -7.39
CA GLU A 5 -18.80 16.63 -6.40
C GLU A 5 -19.04 15.36 -5.57
N GLY A 6 -19.32 15.52 -4.29
CA GLY A 6 -19.62 14.42 -3.37
C GLY A 6 -19.04 14.64 -1.99
N SER A 7 -19.66 14.03 -0.99
CA SER A 7 -19.16 14.04 0.38
C SER A 7 -17.82 13.25 0.48
N PRO A 8 -17.02 13.46 1.52
CA PRO A 8 -15.83 12.64 1.78
C PRO A 8 -16.12 11.13 1.76
N MET A 9 -17.27 10.72 2.29
CA MET A 9 -17.71 9.33 2.30
C MET A 9 -18.03 8.82 0.90
N ASP A 10 -18.74 9.60 0.09
CA ASP A 10 -19.06 9.24 -1.30
C ASP A 10 -17.79 9.06 -2.14
N LYS A 11 -16.84 9.99 -2.01
CA LYS A 11 -15.53 9.91 -2.68
C LYS A 11 -14.77 8.64 -2.31
N LEU A 12 -14.72 8.30 -1.03
CA LEU A 12 -14.04 7.08 -0.56
C LEU A 12 -14.74 5.80 -1.06
N LEU A 13 -16.07 5.75 -1.01
CA LEU A 13 -16.85 4.62 -1.51
C LEU A 13 -16.71 4.46 -3.03
N SER A 14 -16.62 5.54 -3.78
CA SER A 14 -16.36 5.51 -5.22
C SER A 14 -14.98 4.92 -5.53
N ALA A 15 -13.95 5.29 -4.76
CA ALA A 15 -12.62 4.70 -4.89
C ALA A 15 -12.62 3.20 -4.56
N LEU A 16 -13.32 2.80 -3.51
CA LEU A 16 -13.49 1.38 -3.13
C LEU A 16 -14.18 0.58 -4.23
N ALA A 17 -15.27 1.08 -4.77
CA ALA A 17 -16.01 0.43 -5.85
C ALA A 17 -15.15 0.27 -7.11
N PHE A 18 -14.37 1.29 -7.48
CA PHE A 18 -13.47 1.24 -8.62
C PHE A 18 -12.33 0.21 -8.38
N ALA A 19 -11.66 0.26 -7.24
CA ALA A 19 -10.61 -0.69 -6.90
C ALA A 19 -11.13 -2.14 -6.85
N ALA A 20 -12.30 -2.36 -6.26
CA ALA A 20 -12.94 -3.68 -6.19
C ALA A 20 -13.25 -4.24 -7.59
N HIS A 21 -13.74 -3.39 -8.50
CA HIS A 21 -13.99 -3.77 -9.89
C HIS A 21 -12.68 -4.14 -10.61
N LYS A 22 -11.66 -3.30 -10.51
CA LYS A 22 -10.36 -3.51 -11.18
C LYS A 22 -9.62 -4.75 -10.66
N HIS A 23 -9.71 -5.05 -9.37
CA HIS A 23 -9.08 -6.22 -8.74
C HIS A 23 -10.01 -7.46 -8.65
N SER A 24 -11.16 -7.46 -9.31
CA SER A 24 -12.21 -8.50 -9.16
C SER A 24 -11.71 -9.93 -9.36
N ASN A 25 -10.79 -10.14 -10.29
CA ASN A 25 -10.22 -11.45 -10.63
C ASN A 25 -8.91 -11.77 -9.90
N GLN A 26 -8.42 -10.87 -9.04
CA GLN A 26 -7.16 -11.03 -8.34
C GLN A 26 -7.36 -11.62 -6.94
N ARG A 27 -6.37 -12.39 -6.49
CA ARG A 27 -6.38 -13.06 -5.18
C ARG A 27 -5.06 -12.81 -4.46
N ARG A 28 -5.13 -12.72 -3.12
CA ARG A 28 -3.94 -12.68 -2.25
C ARG A 28 -3.20 -14.02 -2.28
N LYS A 29 -1.89 -13.98 -2.07
CA LYS A 29 -1.02 -15.17 -2.01
C LYS A 29 -1.08 -15.87 -0.65
N ASN A 30 -2.25 -15.90 -0.03
CA ASN A 30 -2.47 -16.67 1.19
C ASN A 30 -3.19 -18.00 0.86
N SER A 31 -3.17 -18.93 1.82
CA SER A 31 -3.76 -20.27 1.66
C SER A 31 -5.27 -20.23 1.33
N ARG A 32 -5.97 -19.17 1.75
CA ARG A 32 -7.41 -18.99 1.48
C ARG A 32 -7.69 -18.31 0.14
N GLN A 33 -6.66 -17.84 -0.59
CA GLN A 33 -6.81 -17.08 -1.83
C GLN A 33 -7.88 -15.97 -1.70
N SER A 34 -7.82 -15.22 -0.60
CA SER A 34 -8.80 -14.18 -0.32
C SER A 34 -8.82 -13.10 -1.42
N PRO A 35 -9.96 -12.42 -1.66
CA PRO A 35 -10.03 -11.34 -2.65
C PRO A 35 -8.93 -10.29 -2.44
N PHE A 36 -8.30 -9.86 -3.53
CA PHE A 36 -7.18 -8.90 -3.45
C PHE A 36 -7.59 -7.58 -2.79
N ILE A 37 -8.82 -7.12 -3.05
CA ILE A 37 -9.35 -5.85 -2.52
C ILE A 37 -9.28 -5.75 -0.98
N ASN A 38 -9.24 -6.88 -0.27
CA ASN A 38 -9.10 -6.89 1.19
C ASN A 38 -7.82 -6.17 1.64
N HIS A 39 -6.75 -6.21 0.82
CA HIS A 39 -5.50 -5.53 1.13
C HIS A 39 -5.62 -4.01 1.04
N PRO A 40 -6.04 -3.39 -0.07
CA PRO A 40 -6.29 -1.94 -0.12
C PRO A 40 -7.24 -1.44 0.97
N ILE A 41 -8.28 -2.21 1.30
CA ILE A 41 -9.18 -1.88 2.42
C ILE A 41 -8.39 -1.87 3.75
N ALA A 42 -7.55 -2.88 4.00
CA ALA A 42 -6.75 -2.95 5.22
C ALA A 42 -5.75 -1.78 5.32
N VAL A 43 -5.12 -1.38 4.19
CA VAL A 43 -4.20 -0.23 4.15
C VAL A 43 -4.94 1.07 4.49
N ALA A 44 -6.08 1.35 3.85
CA ALA A 44 -6.88 2.53 4.15
C ALA A 44 -7.41 2.52 5.60
N HIS A 45 -7.84 1.35 6.10
CA HIS A 45 -8.26 1.19 7.50
C HIS A 45 -7.11 1.47 8.48
N ALA A 46 -5.90 0.99 8.18
CA ALA A 46 -4.71 1.25 9.00
C ALA A 46 -4.40 2.75 9.09
N LEU A 47 -4.45 3.46 7.96
CA LEU A 47 -4.28 4.92 7.91
C LEU A 47 -5.32 5.64 8.76
N ALA A 48 -6.61 5.33 8.56
CA ALA A 48 -7.68 6.00 9.30
C ALA A 48 -7.67 5.65 10.79
N HIS A 49 -7.52 4.35 11.13
CA HIS A 49 -7.69 3.89 12.52
C HIS A 49 -6.45 4.09 13.38
N ILE A 50 -5.26 3.74 12.87
CA ILE A 50 -4.00 3.85 13.61
C ILE A 50 -3.34 5.21 13.32
N GLY A 51 -3.20 5.55 12.04
CA GLY A 51 -2.57 6.81 11.61
C GLY A 51 -3.40 8.06 11.89
N LYS A 52 -4.69 7.90 12.25
CA LYS A 52 -5.65 8.99 12.47
C LYS A 52 -5.77 9.94 11.28
N ILE A 53 -5.64 9.40 10.07
CA ILE A 53 -5.77 10.16 8.83
C ILE A 53 -7.26 10.33 8.51
N GLU A 54 -7.68 11.58 8.40
CA GLU A 54 -9.03 11.98 7.99
C GLU A 54 -9.05 12.55 6.57
N ASP A 55 -7.86 12.82 6.00
CA ASP A 55 -7.73 13.33 4.63
C ASP A 55 -8.25 12.30 3.62
N THR A 56 -9.36 12.65 2.98
CA THR A 56 -10.02 11.80 1.99
C THR A 56 -9.14 11.52 0.77
N ILE A 57 -8.26 12.45 0.39
CA ILE A 57 -7.33 12.27 -0.74
C ILE A 57 -6.35 11.14 -0.42
N ILE A 58 -5.76 11.14 0.77
CA ILE A 58 -4.84 10.09 1.21
C ILE A 58 -5.56 8.75 1.32
N LEU A 59 -6.77 8.73 1.87
CA LEU A 59 -7.56 7.49 2.01
C LEU A 59 -8.00 6.92 0.66
N GLN A 60 -8.40 7.77 -0.30
CA GLN A 60 -8.69 7.34 -1.67
C GLN A 60 -7.42 6.78 -2.35
N ALA A 61 -6.29 7.48 -2.24
CA ALA A 61 -5.02 7.02 -2.79
C ALA A 61 -4.59 5.68 -2.18
N ALA A 62 -4.80 5.47 -0.88
CA ALA A 62 -4.53 4.20 -0.22
C ALA A 62 -5.38 3.05 -0.75
N VAL A 63 -6.66 3.29 -1.03
CA VAL A 63 -7.54 2.28 -1.65
C VAL A 63 -7.12 1.98 -3.09
N LEU A 64 -6.56 2.96 -3.79
CA LEU A 64 -6.21 2.87 -5.20
C LEU A 64 -4.72 2.54 -5.44
N HIS A 65 -3.90 2.35 -4.39
CA HIS A 65 -2.44 2.35 -4.50
C HIS A 65 -1.88 1.28 -5.45
N ASP A 66 -2.54 0.14 -5.57
CA ASP A 66 -2.13 -0.97 -6.44
C ASP A 66 -2.79 -0.95 -7.84
N VAL A 67 -3.77 -0.07 -8.11
CA VAL A 67 -4.55 -0.16 -9.36
C VAL A 67 -3.72 0.16 -10.60
N LEU A 68 -2.80 1.12 -10.54
CA LEU A 68 -1.91 1.44 -11.67
C LEU A 68 -0.84 0.37 -11.88
N GLU A 69 -0.44 -0.32 -10.82
CA GLU A 69 0.58 -1.35 -10.88
C GLU A 69 0.03 -2.70 -11.36
N ASP A 70 -1.14 -3.07 -10.87
CA ASP A 70 -1.66 -4.44 -10.95
C ASP A 70 -2.85 -4.62 -11.88
N THR A 71 -3.36 -3.55 -12.50
CA THR A 71 -4.54 -3.61 -13.37
C THR A 71 -4.31 -2.87 -14.69
N ASP A 72 -5.34 -2.81 -15.52
CA ASP A 72 -5.39 -2.04 -16.77
C ASP A 72 -5.77 -0.56 -16.59
N ALA A 73 -5.87 -0.09 -15.34
CA ALA A 73 -6.19 1.31 -15.06
C ALA A 73 -5.04 2.24 -15.48
N SER A 74 -5.38 3.36 -16.10
CA SER A 74 -4.43 4.38 -16.51
C SER A 74 -4.42 5.58 -15.55
N PRO A 75 -3.35 6.39 -15.54
CA PRO A 75 -3.36 7.67 -14.83
C PRO A 75 -4.50 8.60 -15.26
N ALA A 76 -4.90 8.56 -16.53
CA ALA A 76 -6.02 9.36 -17.05
C ALA A 76 -7.35 8.96 -16.40
N ASP A 77 -7.60 7.65 -16.21
CA ASP A 77 -8.79 7.16 -15.51
C ASP A 77 -8.85 7.67 -14.06
N LEU A 78 -7.70 7.71 -13.37
CA LEU A 78 -7.63 8.21 -12.01
C LEU A 78 -7.86 9.72 -11.93
N VAL A 79 -7.27 10.50 -12.83
CA VAL A 79 -7.48 11.95 -12.89
C VAL A 79 -8.94 12.28 -13.16
N GLU A 80 -9.57 11.62 -14.13
CA GLU A 80 -10.97 11.84 -14.49
C GLU A 80 -11.93 11.55 -13.35
N ARG A 81 -11.68 10.45 -12.61
CA ARG A 81 -12.61 9.95 -11.58
C ARG A 81 -12.35 10.50 -10.19
N PHE A 82 -11.09 10.71 -9.81
CA PHE A 82 -10.67 11.00 -8.44
C PHE A 82 -9.85 12.29 -8.31
N GLY A 83 -9.51 12.91 -9.43
CA GLY A 83 -8.74 14.15 -9.46
C GLY A 83 -7.23 13.96 -9.49
N TYR A 84 -6.56 15.06 -9.76
CA TYR A 84 -5.10 15.08 -9.97
C TYR A 84 -4.31 14.71 -8.70
N GLU A 85 -4.75 15.19 -7.52
CA GLU A 85 -4.06 14.98 -6.26
C GLU A 85 -4.04 13.49 -5.85
N VAL A 86 -5.17 12.79 -5.99
CA VAL A 86 -5.25 11.34 -5.75
C VAL A 86 -4.34 10.58 -6.72
N CYS A 87 -4.40 10.91 -8.03
CA CYS A 87 -3.56 10.29 -9.04
C CYS A 87 -2.07 10.51 -8.75
N THR A 88 -1.68 11.69 -8.28
CA THR A 88 -0.29 12.01 -7.92
C THR A 88 0.19 11.12 -6.78
N LEU A 89 -0.56 10.99 -5.69
CA LEU A 89 -0.21 10.11 -4.58
C LEU A 89 -0.11 8.65 -5.00
N VAL A 90 -1.05 8.16 -5.83
CA VAL A 90 -1.00 6.78 -6.34
C VAL A 90 0.26 6.57 -7.17
N LYS A 91 0.63 7.51 -8.04
CA LYS A 91 1.87 7.43 -8.84
C LYS A 91 3.13 7.41 -7.97
N GLU A 92 3.16 8.16 -6.87
CA GLU A 92 4.30 8.17 -5.96
C GLU A 92 4.54 6.79 -5.32
N VAL A 93 3.52 5.97 -5.15
CA VAL A 93 3.64 4.65 -4.53
C VAL A 93 3.66 3.48 -5.53
N THR A 94 3.37 3.74 -6.82
CA THR A 94 3.33 2.72 -7.88
C THR A 94 4.74 2.29 -8.30
N ASP A 95 5.02 0.99 -8.32
CA ASP A 95 6.28 0.42 -8.80
C ASP A 95 6.30 0.28 -10.33
N ASP A 96 7.50 0.35 -10.93
CA ASP A 96 7.72 0.04 -12.34
C ASP A 96 7.94 -1.47 -12.52
N LYS A 97 6.91 -2.18 -13.00
CA LYS A 97 6.97 -3.63 -13.23
C LYS A 97 7.85 -4.06 -14.40
N THR A 98 8.32 -3.14 -15.24
CA THR A 98 9.26 -3.46 -16.32
C THR A 98 10.65 -3.78 -15.77
N LEU A 99 10.95 -3.30 -14.54
CA LEU A 99 12.23 -3.53 -13.89
C LEU A 99 12.32 -4.92 -13.23
N PRO A 100 13.52 -5.52 -13.19
CA PRO A 100 13.79 -6.72 -12.42
C PRO A 100 13.43 -6.53 -10.94
N SER A 101 12.97 -7.60 -10.27
CA SER A 101 12.47 -7.55 -8.88
C SER A 101 13.46 -6.92 -7.88
N HIS A 102 14.77 -7.17 -8.04
CA HIS A 102 15.78 -6.61 -7.13
C HIS A 102 15.95 -5.10 -7.36
N GLU A 103 15.98 -4.65 -8.61
CA GLU A 103 16.10 -3.24 -8.94
C GLU A 103 14.86 -2.46 -8.51
N ARG A 104 13.66 -3.02 -8.75
CA ARG A 104 12.39 -2.44 -8.32
C ARG A 104 12.36 -2.19 -6.80
N ARG A 105 12.90 -3.12 -5.99
CA ARG A 105 12.99 -2.97 -4.54
C ARG A 105 13.89 -1.80 -4.11
N GLU A 106 15.05 -1.64 -4.73
CA GLU A 106 15.92 -0.50 -4.45
C GLU A 106 15.27 0.82 -4.90
N ARG A 107 14.67 0.83 -6.10
CA ARG A 107 13.91 2.00 -6.59
C ARG A 107 12.74 2.38 -5.68
N GLN A 108 12.08 1.41 -5.06
CA GLN A 108 11.02 1.72 -4.10
C GLN A 108 11.56 2.44 -2.86
N ILE A 109 12.74 2.08 -2.36
CA ILE A 109 13.38 2.77 -1.22
C ILE A 109 13.74 4.22 -1.59
N GLU A 110 14.36 4.43 -2.76
CA GLU A 110 14.70 5.77 -3.27
C GLU A 110 13.42 6.64 -3.40
N ARG A 111 12.37 6.07 -3.96
CA ARG A 111 11.08 6.75 -4.13
C ARG A 111 10.42 7.05 -2.78
N ALA A 112 10.41 6.12 -1.84
CA ALA A 112 9.90 6.31 -0.49
C ALA A 112 10.61 7.46 0.23
N GLN A 113 11.92 7.61 0.04
CA GLN A 113 12.68 8.71 0.63
C GLN A 113 12.25 10.08 0.08
N ALA A 114 12.00 10.16 -1.23
CA ALA A 114 11.63 11.40 -1.94
C ALA A 114 10.11 11.69 -1.89
N ALA A 115 9.29 10.75 -1.44
CA ALA A 115 7.83 10.83 -1.49
C ALA A 115 7.27 11.93 -0.59
N SER A 116 6.08 12.42 -0.96
CA SER A 116 5.31 13.34 -0.13
C SER A 116 4.91 12.71 1.22
N PRO A 117 4.59 13.51 2.25
CA PRO A 117 4.15 12.97 3.54
C PRO A 117 2.94 12.03 3.43
N GLY A 118 1.99 12.32 2.53
CA GLY A 118 0.83 11.44 2.27
C GLY A 118 1.24 10.09 1.71
N ALA A 119 2.09 10.07 0.70
CA ALA A 119 2.59 8.84 0.09
C ALA A 119 3.47 8.02 1.06
N LYS A 120 4.29 8.67 1.90
CA LYS A 120 5.07 8.00 2.95
C LYS A 120 4.18 7.25 3.94
N GLN A 121 3.06 7.82 4.34
CA GLN A 121 2.10 7.16 5.22
C GLN A 121 1.46 5.95 4.55
N ILE A 122 1.16 6.03 3.23
CA ILE A 122 0.65 4.89 2.46
C ILE A 122 1.71 3.77 2.42
N PHE A 123 2.99 4.09 2.14
CA PHE A 123 4.08 3.09 2.18
C PHE A 123 4.16 2.38 3.53
N ILE A 124 4.13 3.12 4.65
CA ILE A 124 4.19 2.51 5.98
C ILE A 124 3.00 1.58 6.21
N ALA A 125 1.78 2.04 5.92
CA ALA A 125 0.55 1.26 6.11
C ALA A 125 0.54 0.00 5.23
N ASP A 126 0.98 0.09 3.96
CA ASP A 126 1.15 -1.06 3.07
C ASP A 126 2.12 -2.09 3.66
N LYS A 127 3.32 -1.65 4.11
CA LYS A 127 4.31 -2.56 4.68
C LYS A 127 3.81 -3.23 5.96
N ILE A 128 3.07 -2.52 6.81
CA ILE A 128 2.43 -3.11 8.00
C ILE A 128 1.45 -4.23 7.58
N CYS A 129 0.54 -3.94 6.65
CA CYS A 129 -0.45 -4.91 6.19
C CYS A 129 0.23 -6.14 5.55
N ASN A 130 1.25 -5.91 4.73
CA ASN A 130 2.02 -6.99 4.12
C ASN A 130 2.82 -7.81 5.14
N LEU A 131 3.39 -7.20 6.18
CA LEU A 131 4.04 -7.96 7.27
C LEU A 131 3.04 -8.81 8.06
N HIS A 132 1.79 -8.36 8.21
CA HIS A 132 0.75 -9.18 8.81
C HIS A 132 0.45 -10.43 8.00
N ASP A 133 0.53 -10.35 6.66
CA ASP A 133 0.31 -11.47 5.76
C ASP A 133 1.52 -12.43 5.67
N VAL A 134 2.73 -12.00 6.11
CA VAL A 134 3.91 -12.88 6.13
C VAL A 134 3.99 -13.63 7.46
N SER A 135 3.87 -14.96 7.40
CA SER A 135 4.00 -15.86 8.55
C SER A 135 4.86 -17.09 8.21
N LEU A 136 5.02 -18.00 9.14
CA LEU A 136 5.73 -19.27 8.85
C LEU A 136 5.06 -20.07 7.74
N THR A 137 3.73 -20.03 7.67
CA THR A 137 2.93 -20.77 6.70
C THR A 137 2.46 -19.94 5.50
N GLU A 138 2.53 -18.61 5.59
CA GLU A 138 2.01 -17.70 4.57
C GLU A 138 3.07 -16.70 4.08
N PRO A 139 3.18 -16.41 2.78
CA PRO A 139 2.57 -17.17 1.68
C PRO A 139 3.13 -18.59 1.62
N PRO A 140 2.30 -19.61 1.27
CA PRO A 140 2.72 -21.02 1.34
C PRO A 140 3.92 -21.32 0.42
N ASP A 141 4.00 -20.67 -0.74
CA ASP A 141 5.03 -20.90 -1.75
C ASP A 141 6.36 -20.16 -1.47
N TRP A 142 6.44 -19.41 -0.38
CA TRP A 142 7.66 -18.65 -0.07
C TRP A 142 8.57 -19.42 0.89
N PRO A 143 9.80 -19.75 0.46
CA PRO A 143 10.80 -20.30 1.37
C PRO A 143 11.17 -19.27 2.45
N ALA A 144 11.64 -19.75 3.61
CA ALA A 144 11.99 -18.91 4.75
C ALA A 144 12.95 -17.77 4.39
N GLU A 145 13.99 -18.06 3.59
CA GLU A 145 14.95 -17.05 3.11
C GLU A 145 14.27 -15.90 2.35
N ARG A 146 13.27 -16.20 1.52
CA ARG A 146 12.51 -15.16 0.80
C ARG A 146 11.68 -14.30 1.75
N LYS A 147 11.11 -14.90 2.79
CA LYS A 147 10.36 -14.19 3.84
C LYS A 147 11.26 -13.25 4.61
N VAL A 148 12.44 -13.72 5.02
CA VAL A 148 13.48 -12.90 5.66
C VAL A 148 13.88 -11.71 4.79
N LYS A 149 14.25 -11.96 3.53
CA LYS A 149 14.61 -10.87 2.57
C LYS A 149 13.49 -9.84 2.40
N TYR A 150 12.25 -10.31 2.41
CA TYR A 150 11.09 -9.42 2.32
C TYR A 150 10.93 -8.54 3.56
N ILE A 151 11.04 -9.13 4.75
CA ILE A 151 10.91 -8.43 6.04
C ILE A 151 11.99 -7.34 6.17
N LEU A 152 13.25 -7.68 5.86
CA LEU A 152 14.36 -6.73 5.91
C LEU A 152 14.23 -5.60 4.87
N TRP A 153 13.71 -5.90 3.68
CA TRP A 153 13.42 -4.89 2.68
C TRP A 153 12.28 -3.96 3.11
N ALA A 154 11.21 -4.50 3.70
CA ALA A 154 10.10 -3.70 4.22
C ALA A 154 10.57 -2.71 5.30
N ASP A 155 11.51 -3.13 6.16
CA ASP A 155 12.15 -2.27 7.17
C ASP A 155 12.88 -1.08 6.52
N ARG A 156 13.71 -1.34 5.50
CA ARG A 156 14.40 -0.27 4.76
C ARG A 156 13.45 0.74 4.09
N VAL A 157 12.32 0.26 3.55
CA VAL A 157 11.30 1.14 2.96
C VAL A 157 10.69 2.03 4.03
N VAL A 158 10.35 1.47 5.20
CA VAL A 158 9.75 2.26 6.28
C VAL A 158 10.76 3.22 6.89
N ASP A 159 12.02 2.84 7.04
CA ASP A 159 13.08 3.75 7.49
C ASP A 159 13.21 4.99 6.60
N ALA A 160 13.05 4.83 5.27
CA ALA A 160 13.03 5.94 4.32
C ALA A 160 11.80 6.88 4.48
N CYS A 161 10.74 6.40 5.14
CA CYS A 161 9.49 7.13 5.35
C CYS A 161 9.38 7.79 6.74
N ARG A 162 10.30 7.48 7.68
CA ARG A 162 10.17 7.91 9.08
C ARG A 162 10.05 9.44 9.24
N GLY A 163 9.39 9.85 10.32
CA GLY A 163 9.12 11.26 10.65
C GLY A 163 7.80 11.79 10.12
N CYS A 164 6.96 10.95 9.46
CA CYS A 164 5.69 11.40 8.91
C CYS A 164 4.46 11.05 9.77
N ASN A 165 4.50 9.92 10.52
CA ASN A 165 3.39 9.52 11.40
C ASN A 165 3.86 8.57 12.51
N PRO A 166 4.12 9.09 13.73
CA PRO A 166 4.67 8.30 14.84
C PRO A 166 3.81 7.08 15.23
N ALA A 167 2.48 7.16 15.07
CA ALA A 167 1.58 6.05 15.42
C ALA A 167 1.71 4.87 14.43
N LEU A 168 1.79 5.16 13.14
CA LEU A 168 2.05 4.14 12.11
C LEU A 168 3.45 3.55 12.27
N GLU A 169 4.46 4.38 12.53
CA GLU A 169 5.85 3.95 12.73
C GLU A 169 5.96 3.00 13.93
N ALA A 170 5.38 3.37 15.07
CA ALA A 170 5.35 2.51 16.26
C ALA A 170 4.60 1.19 16.02
N TRP A 171 3.55 1.21 15.19
CA TRP A 171 2.83 -0.01 14.85
C TRP A 171 3.64 -0.90 13.91
N PHE A 172 4.34 -0.33 12.93
CA PHE A 172 5.28 -1.06 12.09
C PHE A 172 6.38 -1.71 12.94
N ASP A 173 6.99 -0.99 13.87
CA ASP A 173 8.07 -1.50 14.73
C ASP A 173 7.61 -2.73 15.54
N LYS A 174 6.38 -2.72 16.06
CA LYS A 174 5.78 -3.88 16.74
C LYS A 174 5.59 -5.08 15.80
N ALA A 175 5.08 -4.82 14.60
CA ALA A 175 4.89 -5.87 13.59
C ALA A 175 6.22 -6.46 13.13
N PHE A 176 7.22 -5.61 12.88
CA PHE A 176 8.56 -6.00 12.48
C PHE A 176 9.27 -6.81 13.57
N ALA A 177 9.27 -6.34 14.84
CA ALA A 177 9.88 -7.06 15.96
C ALA A 177 9.29 -8.47 16.12
N LYS A 178 7.99 -8.63 16.00
CA LYS A 178 7.33 -9.93 16.02
C LYS A 178 7.82 -10.84 14.89
N ARG A 179 7.99 -10.32 13.68
CA ARG A 179 8.48 -11.11 12.54
C ARG A 179 9.96 -11.45 12.66
N ARG A 180 10.76 -10.49 13.15
CA ARG A 180 12.17 -10.70 13.43
C ARG A 180 12.38 -11.86 14.41
N THR A 181 11.64 -11.92 15.50
CA THR A 181 11.75 -13.02 16.48
C THR A 181 11.39 -14.39 15.89
N ILE A 182 10.53 -14.44 14.85
CA ILE A 182 10.10 -15.70 14.23
C ILE A 182 11.11 -16.17 13.17
N PHE A 183 11.75 -15.26 12.44
CA PHE A 183 12.52 -15.58 11.24
C PHE A 183 14.02 -15.32 11.34
N LEU A 184 14.48 -14.50 12.29
CA LEU A 184 15.86 -14.10 12.51
C LEU A 184 16.34 -14.47 13.92
#